data_28e241186503aced2a91571a985361a3
#
_entry.id   28e241186503aced2a91571a985361a3
#
_cell.length_a   1.000
_cell.length_b   1.000
_cell.length_c   1.000
_cell.angle_alpha   90.00
_cell.angle_beta   90.00
_cell.angle_gamma   90.00
#
_symmetry.space_group_name_H-M   'P 1'
#
loop_
_entity.id
_entity.type
_entity.pdbx_description
1 polymer ?
#
loop_
_entity_poly.entity_id
_entity_poly.type
_entity_poly.pdbx_seq_one_letter_code
_entity_poly.pdbx_strand_id
1 'polypeptide(L)'
;MPVVDISAAEIGIYSLSGDTKNPTPNIEFNLNSFRDPLGNLHLRRTCVDGKDPAVQEWIKVDPRFEPILNQCIILAKDATQGGTKWFSIGFRDHHGTWISRAVATLISNELATLGFKVGVLHAKGQD
;
A
#
# COMPACT_ATOMS: atom_id res chain seq x y z
N MET A 1 1.26 -8.35 -15.04
CA MET A 1 -0.20 -8.44 -14.93
C MET A 1 -0.72 -7.13 -14.34
N PRO A 2 -1.80 -6.53 -14.87
CA PRO A 2 -2.34 -5.32 -14.28
C PRO A 2 -3.04 -5.59 -12.94
N VAL A 3 -3.18 -4.54 -12.15
CA VAL A 3 -3.98 -4.60 -10.93
C VAL A 3 -5.45 -4.80 -11.33
N VAL A 4 -6.13 -5.70 -10.64
CA VAL A 4 -7.53 -6.05 -10.94
C VAL A 4 -8.47 -5.44 -9.91
N ASP A 5 -9.79 -5.60 -10.14
CA ASP A 5 -10.78 -5.23 -9.15
C ASP A 5 -10.56 -6.09 -7.89
N ILE A 6 -10.68 -5.46 -6.72
CA ILE A 6 -10.36 -6.15 -5.46
C ILE A 6 -11.24 -7.38 -5.23
N SER A 7 -12.45 -7.40 -5.76
CA SER A 7 -13.34 -8.55 -5.65
C SER A 7 -12.87 -9.76 -6.46
N ALA A 8 -12.00 -9.53 -7.45
CA ALA A 8 -11.44 -10.59 -8.30
C ALA A 8 -10.00 -10.95 -7.93
N ALA A 9 -9.44 -10.33 -6.89
CA ALA A 9 -8.05 -10.50 -6.52
C ALA A 9 -7.85 -11.72 -5.62
N GLU A 10 -6.63 -12.27 -5.65
CA GLU A 10 -6.16 -13.23 -4.66
C GLU A 10 -5.40 -12.54 -3.52
N ILE A 11 -4.82 -11.38 -3.81
CA ILE A 11 -4.14 -10.54 -2.82
C ILE A 11 -4.84 -9.20 -2.78
N GLY A 12 -5.37 -8.83 -1.63
CA GLY A 12 -5.97 -7.51 -1.41
C GLY A 12 -5.00 -6.59 -0.71
N ILE A 13 -4.84 -5.39 -1.24
CA ILE A 13 -3.98 -4.36 -0.64
C ILE A 13 -4.87 -3.21 -0.19
N TYR A 14 -4.74 -2.83 1.07
CA TYR A 14 -5.53 -1.74 1.64
C TYR A 14 -4.64 -0.61 2.10
N SER A 15 -5.03 0.63 1.81
CA SER A 15 -4.47 1.79 2.49
C SER A 15 -5.47 2.24 3.57
N LEU A 16 -4.95 2.45 4.78
CA LEU A 16 -5.77 2.74 5.96
C LEU A 16 -5.28 4.02 6.62
N SER A 17 -6.17 4.75 7.25
CA SER A 17 -5.84 5.99 7.94
C SER A 17 -6.16 5.89 9.43
N GLY A 18 -5.30 6.49 10.25
CA GLY A 18 -5.54 6.70 11.67
C GLY A 18 -6.12 5.49 12.37
N ASP A 19 -7.36 5.62 12.79
CA ASP A 19 -8.09 4.60 13.53
C ASP A 19 -9.16 3.89 12.68
N THR A 20 -9.08 4.00 11.35
CA THR A 20 -9.98 3.28 10.44
C THR A 20 -9.97 1.78 10.77
N LYS A 21 -11.13 1.20 11.01
CA LYS A 21 -11.23 -0.20 11.46
C LYS A 21 -11.60 -1.17 10.35
N ASN A 22 -12.20 -0.68 9.28
CA ASN A 22 -12.65 -1.50 8.17
C ASN A 22 -12.05 -1.00 6.86
N PRO A 23 -11.57 -1.88 5.98
CA PRO A 23 -11.48 -3.33 6.17
C PRO A 23 -10.37 -3.72 7.16
N THR A 24 -10.44 -4.95 7.69
CA THR A 24 -9.40 -5.50 8.56
C THR A 24 -8.51 -6.44 7.76
N PRO A 25 -7.25 -6.08 7.50
CA PRO A 25 -6.35 -6.95 6.75
C PRO A 25 -5.83 -8.11 7.58
N ASN A 26 -5.32 -9.16 6.91
CA ASN A 26 -4.66 -10.26 7.58
C ASN A 26 -3.36 -9.82 8.25
N ILE A 27 -2.62 -8.94 7.59
CA ILE A 27 -1.38 -8.35 8.12
C ILE A 27 -1.42 -6.86 7.86
N GLU A 28 -0.91 -6.08 8.81
CA GLU A 28 -0.89 -4.62 8.69
C GLU A 28 0.50 -4.09 8.98
N PHE A 29 0.95 -3.16 8.15
CA PHE A 29 2.20 -2.42 8.35
C PHE A 29 1.90 -1.00 8.80
N ASN A 30 2.58 -0.57 9.86
CA ASN A 30 2.50 0.81 10.35
C ASN A 30 3.58 1.63 9.66
N LEU A 31 3.17 2.70 8.99
CA LEU A 31 4.06 3.53 8.18
C LEU A 31 4.43 4.86 8.84
N ASN A 32 4.13 5.03 10.12
CA ASN A 32 4.36 6.31 10.81
C ASN A 32 5.84 6.68 10.93
N SER A 33 6.76 5.74 10.69
CA SER A 33 8.20 6.02 10.69
C SER A 33 8.73 6.55 9.35
N PHE A 34 7.91 6.52 8.28
CA PHE A 34 8.33 7.05 6.97
C PHE A 34 8.48 8.57 7.02
N ARG A 35 9.38 9.08 6.17
CA ARG A 35 9.51 10.52 6.01
C ARG A 35 8.21 11.08 5.42
N ASP A 36 7.67 12.09 6.08
CA ASP A 36 6.40 12.69 5.67
C ASP A 36 6.60 13.54 4.42
N PRO A 37 5.96 13.19 3.27
CA PRO A 37 6.06 14.03 2.07
C PRO A 37 5.41 15.40 2.24
N LEU A 38 4.51 15.57 3.20
CA LEU A 38 3.93 16.88 3.52
C LEU A 38 4.95 17.84 4.12
N GLY A 39 6.10 17.32 4.60
CA GLY A 39 7.23 18.13 5.01
C GLY A 39 7.99 18.75 3.84
N ASN A 40 7.77 18.26 2.61
CA ASN A 40 8.35 18.83 1.40
C ASN A 40 7.37 19.83 0.80
N LEU A 41 7.76 21.10 0.78
CA LEU A 41 6.88 22.18 0.37
C LEU A 41 6.40 22.05 -1.07
N HIS A 42 7.30 21.58 -1.96
CA HIS A 42 6.97 21.39 -3.37
C HIS A 42 5.89 20.30 -3.52
N LEU A 43 6.07 19.16 -2.88
CA LEU A 43 5.10 18.07 -2.95
C LEU A 43 3.76 18.49 -2.37
N ARG A 44 3.77 19.19 -1.25
CA ARG A 44 2.54 19.66 -0.60
C ARG A 44 1.74 20.60 -1.49
N ARG A 45 2.42 21.41 -2.32
CA ARG A 45 1.77 22.39 -3.21
C ARG A 45 1.31 21.81 -4.52
N THR A 46 2.00 20.78 -5.03
CA THR A 46 1.77 20.27 -6.39
C THR A 46 1.05 18.93 -6.43
N CYS A 47 1.03 18.20 -5.33
CA CYS A 47 0.45 16.85 -5.28
C CYS A 47 -0.82 16.82 -4.44
N VAL A 48 -1.77 15.96 -4.86
CA VAL A 48 -3.05 15.82 -4.19
C VAL A 48 -3.00 14.74 -3.11
N ASP A 49 -2.40 13.58 -3.42
CA ASP A 49 -2.31 12.48 -2.47
C ASP A 49 -1.21 11.50 -2.88
N GLY A 50 -1.17 10.34 -2.22
CA GLY A 50 -0.16 9.31 -2.44
C GLY A 50 -0.24 8.61 -3.79
N LYS A 51 -1.26 8.84 -4.59
CA LYS A 51 -1.34 8.31 -5.95
C LYS A 51 -0.53 9.13 -6.94
N ASP A 52 -0.09 10.32 -6.55
CA ASP A 52 0.72 11.18 -7.40
C ASP A 52 2.13 10.57 -7.57
N PRO A 53 2.64 10.46 -8.83
CA PRO A 53 3.96 9.88 -9.06
C PRO A 53 5.10 10.54 -8.29
N ALA A 54 5.03 11.85 -8.06
CA ALA A 54 6.07 12.55 -7.30
C ALA A 54 6.11 12.09 -5.84
N VAL A 55 4.95 11.84 -5.24
CA VAL A 55 4.87 11.28 -3.88
C VAL A 55 5.39 9.85 -3.87
N GLN A 56 5.06 9.06 -4.88
CA GLN A 56 5.57 7.69 -4.98
C GLN A 56 7.09 7.63 -5.08
N GLU A 57 7.71 8.53 -5.85
CA GLU A 57 9.17 8.60 -5.92
C GLU A 57 9.78 8.98 -4.57
N TRP A 58 9.15 9.89 -3.82
CA TRP A 58 9.57 10.25 -2.48
C TRP A 58 9.59 9.03 -1.55
N ILE A 59 8.56 8.19 -1.64
CA ILE A 59 8.43 6.98 -0.83
C ILE A 59 9.45 5.91 -1.26
N LYS A 60 9.64 5.71 -2.56
CA LYS A 60 10.55 4.67 -3.08
C LYS A 60 11.99 4.85 -2.59
N VAL A 61 12.44 6.08 -2.42
CA VAL A 61 13.82 6.35 -1.97
C VAL A 61 13.95 6.32 -0.45
N ASP A 62 12.84 6.18 0.28
CA ASP A 62 12.92 6.00 1.73
C ASP A 62 13.46 4.60 2.05
N PRO A 63 14.50 4.50 2.88
CA PRO A 63 15.11 3.19 3.19
C PRO A 63 14.16 2.20 3.87
N ARG A 64 13.01 2.66 4.34
CA ARG A 64 12.01 1.78 4.98
C ARG A 64 11.12 1.08 3.96
N PHE A 65 11.11 1.56 2.69
CA PHE A 65 10.20 1.00 1.68
C PHE A 65 10.62 -0.38 1.21
N GLU A 66 11.88 -0.57 0.84
CA GLU A 66 12.35 -1.83 0.24
C GLU A 66 12.20 -3.04 1.17
N PRO A 67 12.52 -2.96 2.47
CA PRO A 67 12.24 -4.08 3.37
C PRO A 67 10.77 -4.46 3.45
N ILE A 68 9.87 -3.50 3.40
CA ILE A 68 8.42 -3.75 3.39
C ILE A 68 8.02 -4.45 2.09
N LEU A 69 8.52 -3.97 0.95
CA LEU A 69 8.25 -4.60 -0.34
C LEU A 69 8.71 -6.07 -0.34
N ASN A 70 9.93 -6.33 0.11
CA ASN A 70 10.47 -7.70 0.16
C ASN A 70 9.62 -8.60 1.05
N GLN A 71 9.17 -8.10 2.18
CA GLN A 71 8.31 -8.85 3.09
C GLN A 71 6.95 -9.14 2.46
N CYS A 72 6.37 -8.19 1.75
CA CYS A 72 5.10 -8.38 1.06
C CYS A 72 5.22 -9.43 -0.04
N ILE A 73 6.34 -9.47 -0.76
CA ILE A 73 6.59 -10.49 -1.78
C ILE A 73 6.62 -11.88 -1.14
N ILE A 74 7.32 -12.03 -0.03
CA ILE A 74 7.38 -13.29 0.71
C ILE A 74 5.98 -13.72 1.17
N LEU A 75 5.23 -12.80 1.76
CA LEU A 75 3.88 -13.08 2.25
C LEU A 75 2.95 -13.50 1.12
N ALA A 76 3.02 -12.83 -0.03
CA ALA A 76 2.18 -13.16 -1.18
C ALA A 76 2.53 -14.54 -1.74
N LYS A 77 3.83 -14.86 -1.84
CA LYS A 77 4.27 -16.19 -2.30
C LYS A 77 3.81 -17.29 -1.35
N ASP A 78 3.99 -17.09 -0.05
CA ASP A 78 3.59 -18.08 0.95
C ASP A 78 2.08 -18.31 0.92
N ALA A 79 1.29 -17.27 0.83
CA ALA A 79 -0.16 -17.39 0.80
C ALA A 79 -0.64 -18.14 -0.44
N THR A 80 -0.14 -17.76 -1.62
CA THR A 80 -0.58 -18.38 -2.88
C THR A 80 -0.07 -19.81 -3.03
N GLN A 81 1.16 -20.09 -2.63
CA GLN A 81 1.73 -21.45 -2.67
C GLN A 81 1.04 -22.37 -1.66
N GLY A 82 0.59 -21.83 -0.53
CA GLY A 82 -0.15 -22.58 0.47
C GLY A 82 -1.62 -22.82 0.13
N GLY A 83 -2.08 -22.38 -1.05
CA GLY A 83 -3.46 -22.58 -1.47
C GLY A 83 -4.45 -21.61 -0.88
N THR A 84 -3.99 -20.54 -0.25
CA THR A 84 -4.87 -19.49 0.26
C THR A 84 -5.57 -18.77 -0.90
N LYS A 85 -6.90 -18.72 -0.87
CA LYS A 85 -7.67 -18.09 -1.95
C LYS A 85 -7.73 -16.58 -1.84
N TRP A 86 -7.58 -16.05 -0.63
CA TRP A 86 -7.63 -14.62 -0.37
C TRP A 86 -6.70 -14.27 0.78
N PHE A 87 -5.82 -13.32 0.56
CA PHE A 87 -4.93 -12.80 1.59
C PHE A 87 -4.85 -11.29 1.48
N SER A 88 -4.90 -10.58 2.58
CA SER A 88 -4.90 -9.13 2.55
C SER A 88 -3.79 -8.53 3.39
N ILE A 89 -3.21 -7.45 2.87
CA ILE A 89 -2.14 -6.68 3.51
C ILE A 89 -2.60 -5.23 3.60
N GLY A 90 -2.53 -4.66 4.78
CA GLY A 90 -2.90 -3.28 5.01
C GLY A 90 -1.69 -2.42 5.30
N PHE A 91 -1.76 -1.17 4.88
CA PHE A 91 -0.74 -0.15 5.16
C PHE A 91 -1.43 1.03 5.83
N ARG A 92 -0.99 1.36 7.02
CA ARG A 92 -1.63 2.40 7.84
C ARG A 92 -0.65 3.53 8.13
N ASP A 93 -1.09 4.75 7.87
CA ASP A 93 -0.43 5.94 8.38
C ASP A 93 -1.45 6.83 9.08
N HIS A 94 -0.97 7.93 9.68
CA HIS A 94 -1.82 8.78 10.49
C HIS A 94 -2.98 9.39 9.69
N HIS A 95 -2.72 9.84 8.46
CA HIS A 95 -3.73 10.50 7.64
C HIS A 95 -4.34 9.60 6.57
N GLY A 96 -3.63 8.56 6.13
CA GLY A 96 -4.15 7.62 5.14
C GLY A 96 -4.25 8.16 3.72
N THR A 97 -3.72 9.33 3.45
CA THR A 97 -3.86 9.98 2.14
C THR A 97 -2.55 9.98 1.35
N TRP A 98 -1.43 10.16 2.02
CA TRP A 98 -0.14 10.33 1.36
C TRP A 98 0.69 9.06 1.40
N ILE A 99 1.15 8.66 2.58
CA ILE A 99 2.11 7.56 2.70
C ILE A 99 1.44 6.21 2.46
N SER A 100 0.33 5.93 3.12
CA SER A 100 -0.34 4.64 2.98
C SER A 100 -0.83 4.39 1.55
N ARG A 101 -1.38 5.41 0.89
CA ARG A 101 -1.81 5.28 -0.50
C ARG A 101 -0.64 5.08 -1.45
N ALA A 102 0.48 5.80 -1.24
CA ALA A 102 1.67 5.64 -2.06
C ALA A 102 2.24 4.23 -1.91
N VAL A 103 2.41 3.76 -0.68
CA VAL A 103 2.95 2.41 -0.43
C VAL A 103 2.01 1.35 -0.98
N ALA A 104 0.71 1.46 -0.73
CA ALA A 104 -0.27 0.49 -1.23
C ALA A 104 -0.23 0.41 -2.76
N THR A 105 -0.17 1.56 -3.44
CA THR A 105 -0.10 1.61 -4.91
C THR A 105 1.18 0.99 -5.43
N LEU A 106 2.33 1.35 -4.85
CA LEU A 106 3.63 0.82 -5.27
C LEU A 106 3.73 -0.69 -5.05
N ILE A 107 3.32 -1.17 -3.87
CA ILE A 107 3.34 -2.61 -3.56
C ILE A 107 2.40 -3.37 -4.50
N SER A 108 1.20 -2.85 -4.74
CA SER A 108 0.24 -3.48 -5.66
C SER A 108 0.82 -3.63 -7.06
N ASN A 109 1.45 -2.58 -7.58
CA ASN A 109 2.05 -2.60 -8.91
C ASN A 109 3.20 -3.60 -8.99
N GLU A 110 4.04 -3.66 -7.97
CA GLU A 110 5.16 -4.62 -7.94
C GLU A 110 4.66 -6.07 -7.88
N LEU A 111 3.69 -6.37 -7.02
CA LEU A 111 3.12 -7.71 -6.93
C LEU A 111 2.41 -8.11 -8.23
N ALA A 112 1.68 -7.19 -8.84
CA ALA A 112 1.02 -7.44 -10.13
C ALA A 112 2.06 -7.74 -11.22
N THR A 113 3.16 -6.99 -11.25
CA THR A 113 4.26 -7.24 -12.19
C THR A 113 4.86 -8.64 -12.01
N LEU A 114 4.88 -9.15 -10.78
CA LEU A 114 5.36 -10.50 -10.48
C LEU A 114 4.34 -11.60 -10.81
N GLY A 115 3.15 -11.25 -11.27
CA GLY A 115 2.14 -12.20 -11.72
C GLY A 115 1.03 -12.50 -10.73
N PHE A 116 1.02 -11.86 -9.56
CA PHE A 116 -0.08 -12.04 -8.61
C PHE A 116 -1.33 -11.29 -9.06
N LYS A 117 -2.51 -11.85 -8.78
CA LYS A 117 -3.77 -11.15 -8.98
C LYS A 117 -4.02 -10.23 -7.79
N VAL A 118 -3.73 -8.96 -7.94
CA VAL A 118 -3.74 -7.98 -6.87
C VAL A 118 -4.84 -6.95 -7.10
N GLY A 119 -5.61 -6.68 -6.06
CA GLY A 119 -6.54 -5.57 -6.04
C GLY A 119 -6.16 -4.60 -4.93
N VAL A 120 -6.43 -3.33 -5.11
CA VAL A 120 -6.13 -2.31 -4.12
C VAL A 120 -7.40 -1.52 -3.77
N LEU A 121 -7.57 -1.25 -2.48
CA LEU A 121 -8.65 -0.43 -1.97
C LEU A 121 -8.07 0.60 -1.02
N HIS A 122 -8.30 1.87 -1.32
CA HIS A 122 -7.95 2.96 -0.41
C HIS A 122 -9.16 3.22 0.49
N ALA A 123 -9.07 2.77 1.73
CA ALA A 123 -10.15 2.96 2.68
C ALA A 123 -10.31 4.46 2.96
N LYS A 124 -11.55 4.91 3.01
CA LYS A 124 -11.82 6.30 3.35
C LYS A 124 -11.49 6.51 4.81
N GLY A 125 -10.75 7.59 5.07
CA GLY A 125 -10.47 7.97 6.44
C GLY A 125 -11.73 8.43 7.16
N GLN A 126 -11.61 8.53 8.46
CA GLN A 126 -12.65 9.09 9.34
C GLN A 126 -12.50 10.61 9.34
N ASP A 127 -12.72 11.20 8.21
CA ASP A 127 -12.59 12.66 8.08
C ASP A 127 -13.74 13.40 8.75
#